data_8adc9dc3434e1c6b21cdb6ffff31a2a3
#
_entry.id   8adc9dc3434e1c6b21cdb6ffff31a2a3
#
_cell.length_a   1.000
_cell.length_b   1.000
_cell.length_c   1.000
_cell.angle_alpha   90.00
_cell.angle_beta   90.00
_cell.angle_gamma   90.00
#
_symmetry.space_group_name_H-M   'P 1'
#
loop_
_entity.id
_entity.type
_entity.pdbx_description
1 polymer ?
#
loop_
_entity_poly.entity_id
_entity_poly.type
_entity_poly.pdbx_seq_one_letter_code
_entity_poly.pdbx_strand_id
1 'polypeptide(L)'
;MNVGSTKENNLEKRISITPETSKSFKNLGLNVFLEKGYGESLGFKDQQYIENGVEILNSSKEVASKSDLICRVNLPNEEELNVMKENSYLIVSSVNSEKDKNFLKNKIKVFALDLLPRITRAQSMDVLSSQANLAGYRAVIESIYEYEKAIPMMMTAAGTVPAAKVLIVGAGVAGLQAIATAKRLGAIVSATDVRTTAKEQVESLVGKFLMV
;
A
#
# COMPACT_ATOMS: atom_id res chain seq x y z
N MET A 1 -24.84 -6.18 -5.46
CA MET A 1 -24.24 -5.00 -4.80
C MET A 1 -23.28 -4.35 -5.77
N ASN A 2 -23.29 -3.03 -5.86
CA ASN A 2 -22.47 -2.24 -6.76
C ASN A 2 -21.24 -1.72 -6.00
N VAL A 3 -20.04 -2.04 -6.46
CA VAL A 3 -18.78 -1.59 -5.91
C VAL A 3 -18.17 -0.55 -6.84
N GLY A 4 -17.76 0.58 -6.33
CA GLY A 4 -17.14 1.66 -7.09
C GLY A 4 -15.77 2.04 -6.59
N SER A 5 -14.95 2.58 -7.47
CA SER A 5 -13.74 3.30 -7.11
C SER A 5 -13.48 4.43 -8.09
N THR A 6 -13.02 5.55 -7.55
CA THR A 6 -12.72 6.77 -8.30
C THR A 6 -11.23 7.06 -8.23
N LYS A 7 -10.73 7.90 -9.13
CA LYS A 7 -9.32 8.31 -9.12
C LYS A 7 -8.95 8.96 -7.81
N GLU A 8 -7.74 8.69 -7.35
CA GLU A 8 -7.15 9.40 -6.22
C GLU A 8 -6.69 10.81 -6.65
N ASN A 9 -6.28 11.61 -5.69
CA ASN A 9 -5.67 12.91 -5.99
C ASN A 9 -4.30 12.74 -6.68
N ASN A 10 -3.76 13.80 -7.26
CA ASN A 10 -2.51 13.75 -8.04
C ASN A 10 -1.27 13.30 -7.25
N LEU A 11 -1.30 13.35 -5.92
CA LEU A 11 -0.19 12.94 -5.05
C LEU A 11 -0.24 11.44 -4.71
N GLU A 12 -1.44 10.84 -4.75
CA GLU A 12 -1.62 9.42 -4.49
C GLU A 12 -1.59 8.63 -5.80
N LYS A 13 -0.64 7.72 -5.91
CA LYS A 13 -0.47 6.88 -7.10
C LYS A 13 -1.08 5.49 -6.96
N ARG A 14 -1.39 5.07 -5.73
CA ARG A 14 -1.99 3.76 -5.48
C ARG A 14 -3.45 3.77 -5.91
N ILE A 15 -3.97 2.61 -6.25
CA ILE A 15 -5.37 2.37 -6.56
C ILE A 15 -5.88 1.21 -5.69
N SER A 16 -7.16 1.21 -5.37
CA SER A 16 -7.76 0.15 -4.53
C SER A 16 -8.19 -1.08 -5.32
N ILE A 17 -8.44 -0.94 -6.63
CA ILE A 17 -8.91 -2.04 -7.50
C ILE A 17 -7.98 -2.16 -8.71
N THR A 18 -7.25 -3.27 -8.81
CA THR A 18 -6.46 -3.61 -10.01
C THR A 18 -7.32 -4.42 -11.00
N PRO A 19 -6.91 -4.60 -12.28
CA PRO A 19 -7.62 -5.48 -13.19
C PRO A 19 -7.80 -6.91 -12.63
N GLU A 20 -6.80 -7.44 -11.93
CA GLU A 20 -6.86 -8.77 -11.31
C GLU A 20 -7.90 -8.81 -10.17
N THR A 21 -7.87 -7.82 -9.25
CA THR A 21 -8.84 -7.78 -8.14
C THR A 21 -10.25 -7.49 -8.63
N SER A 22 -10.43 -6.74 -9.72
CA SER A 22 -11.75 -6.53 -10.32
C SER A 22 -12.41 -7.84 -10.78
N LYS A 23 -11.61 -8.76 -11.33
CA LYS A 23 -12.08 -10.12 -11.67
C LYS A 23 -12.56 -10.89 -10.44
N SER A 24 -11.85 -10.73 -9.31
CA SER A 24 -12.26 -11.36 -8.05
C SER A 24 -13.61 -10.83 -7.55
N PHE A 25 -13.86 -9.52 -7.64
CA PHE A 25 -15.17 -8.93 -7.31
C PHE A 25 -16.28 -9.48 -8.22
N LYS A 26 -16.01 -9.63 -9.51
CA LYS A 26 -16.99 -10.21 -10.45
C LYS A 26 -17.31 -11.66 -10.10
N ASN A 27 -16.32 -12.46 -9.71
CA ASN A 27 -16.53 -13.85 -9.29
C ASN A 27 -17.40 -13.96 -8.01
N LEU A 28 -17.42 -12.90 -7.18
CA LEU A 28 -18.31 -12.79 -6.02
C LEU A 28 -19.72 -12.29 -6.39
N GLY A 29 -20.01 -12.11 -7.69
CA GLY A 29 -21.32 -11.63 -8.16
C GLY A 29 -21.53 -10.12 -7.96
N LEU A 30 -20.47 -9.34 -7.78
CA LEU A 30 -20.55 -7.89 -7.62
C LEU A 30 -20.44 -7.17 -8.97
N ASN A 31 -21.15 -6.06 -9.13
CA ASN A 31 -20.95 -5.15 -10.24
C ASN A 31 -19.87 -4.13 -9.86
N VAL A 32 -18.91 -3.93 -10.75
CA VAL A 32 -17.80 -3.01 -10.50
C VAL A 32 -17.89 -1.80 -11.44
N PHE A 33 -17.83 -0.61 -10.88
CA PHE A 33 -17.83 0.68 -11.56
C PHE A 33 -16.53 1.41 -11.32
N LEU A 34 -15.84 1.84 -12.35
CA LEU A 34 -14.63 2.64 -12.22
C LEU A 34 -14.74 3.92 -13.05
N GLU A 35 -14.07 4.96 -12.58
CA GLU A 35 -13.95 6.20 -13.32
C GLU A 35 -13.04 6.01 -14.54
N LYS A 36 -13.35 6.62 -15.66
CA LYS A 36 -12.54 6.60 -16.88
C LYS A 36 -11.09 7.02 -16.58
N GLY A 37 -10.13 6.21 -17.05
CA GLY A 37 -8.70 6.42 -16.81
C GLY A 37 -8.25 6.13 -15.36
N TYR A 38 -9.02 5.36 -14.62
CA TYR A 38 -8.77 5.04 -13.20
C TYR A 38 -7.38 4.46 -12.92
N GLY A 39 -6.91 3.54 -13.75
CA GLY A 39 -5.63 2.83 -13.57
C GLY A 39 -4.45 3.43 -14.32
N GLU A 40 -4.63 4.51 -15.07
CA GLU A 40 -3.62 5.07 -15.98
C GLU A 40 -2.31 5.45 -15.29
N SER A 41 -2.37 5.96 -14.05
CA SER A 41 -1.18 6.31 -13.26
C SER A 41 -0.24 5.12 -13.00
N LEU A 42 -0.76 3.89 -13.05
CA LEU A 42 -0.02 2.64 -12.89
C LEU A 42 0.12 1.84 -14.19
N GLY A 43 -0.25 2.43 -15.34
CA GLY A 43 -0.15 1.81 -16.65
C GLY A 43 -1.29 0.85 -16.98
N PHE A 44 -2.34 0.77 -16.16
CA PHE A 44 -3.53 -0.03 -16.47
C PHE A 44 -4.50 0.76 -17.34
N LYS A 45 -4.83 0.23 -18.52
CA LYS A 45 -5.81 0.82 -19.43
C LYS A 45 -7.23 0.41 -19.07
N ASP A 46 -8.20 1.26 -19.34
CA ASP A 46 -9.63 0.98 -19.13
C ASP A 46 -10.07 -0.34 -19.79
N GLN A 47 -9.48 -0.66 -20.95
CA GLN A 47 -9.79 -1.89 -21.68
C GLN A 47 -9.54 -3.16 -20.85
N GLN A 48 -8.46 -3.19 -20.02
CA GLN A 48 -8.13 -4.34 -19.18
C GLN A 48 -9.19 -4.57 -18.08
N TYR A 49 -9.85 -3.51 -17.62
CA TYR A 49 -10.97 -3.61 -16.69
C TYR A 49 -12.26 -4.04 -17.38
N ILE A 50 -12.53 -3.51 -18.58
CA ILE A 50 -13.71 -3.86 -19.39
C ILE A 50 -13.71 -5.36 -19.73
N GLU A 51 -12.55 -5.92 -20.08
CA GLU A 51 -12.38 -7.36 -20.36
C GLU A 51 -12.71 -8.23 -19.14
N ASN A 52 -12.58 -7.71 -17.93
CA ASN A 52 -12.98 -8.36 -16.70
C ASN A 52 -14.45 -8.04 -16.30
N GLY A 53 -15.22 -7.39 -17.17
CA GLY A 53 -16.62 -7.07 -16.94
C GLY A 53 -16.89 -5.89 -16.03
N VAL A 54 -15.92 -4.97 -15.92
CA VAL A 54 -16.07 -3.68 -15.20
C VAL A 54 -16.74 -2.67 -16.13
N GLU A 55 -17.65 -1.87 -15.60
CA GLU A 55 -18.26 -0.73 -16.31
C GLU A 55 -17.45 0.53 -16.02
N ILE A 56 -16.97 1.20 -17.07
CA ILE A 56 -16.23 2.46 -16.97
C ILE A 56 -17.22 3.61 -17.12
N LEU A 57 -17.21 4.53 -16.15
CA LEU A 57 -18.09 5.70 -16.11
C LEU A 57 -17.28 6.99 -16.33
N ASN A 58 -17.93 8.03 -16.80
CA ASN A 58 -17.25 9.23 -17.26
C ASN A 58 -16.76 10.16 -16.13
N SER A 59 -17.32 10.04 -14.93
CA SER A 59 -16.96 10.92 -13.81
C SER A 59 -17.01 10.21 -12.47
N SER A 60 -16.24 10.74 -11.51
CA SER A 60 -16.23 10.25 -10.12
C SER A 60 -17.61 10.36 -9.46
N LYS A 61 -18.37 11.43 -9.74
CA LYS A 61 -19.73 11.63 -9.22
C LYS A 61 -20.68 10.53 -9.71
N GLU A 62 -20.56 10.13 -10.97
CA GLU A 62 -21.38 9.07 -11.53
C GLU A 62 -21.06 7.72 -10.87
N VAL A 63 -19.78 7.41 -10.65
CA VAL A 63 -19.36 6.22 -9.92
C VAL A 63 -19.90 6.24 -8.49
N ALA A 64 -19.74 7.37 -7.76
CA ALA A 64 -20.16 7.51 -6.38
C ALA A 64 -21.69 7.34 -6.22
N SER A 65 -22.49 7.93 -7.12
CA SER A 65 -23.94 7.86 -7.06
C SER A 65 -24.52 6.47 -7.39
N LYS A 66 -23.85 5.69 -8.25
CA LYS A 66 -24.30 4.34 -8.64
C LYS A 66 -23.87 3.26 -7.63
N SER A 67 -22.83 3.51 -6.83
CA SER A 67 -22.24 2.51 -5.96
C SER A 67 -22.94 2.35 -4.63
N ASP A 68 -22.98 1.14 -4.11
CA ASP A 68 -23.43 0.82 -2.77
C ASP A 68 -22.25 0.75 -1.79
N LEU A 69 -21.05 0.48 -2.33
CA LEU A 69 -19.77 0.42 -1.64
C LEU A 69 -18.73 1.16 -2.49
N ILE A 70 -18.01 2.10 -1.89
CA ILE A 70 -16.85 2.75 -2.49
C ILE A 70 -15.58 2.22 -1.82
N CYS A 71 -14.58 1.83 -2.62
CA CYS A 71 -13.24 1.45 -2.16
C CYS A 71 -12.23 2.49 -2.64
N ARG A 72 -11.50 3.11 -1.71
CA ARG A 72 -10.46 4.09 -2.03
C ARG A 72 -9.25 3.96 -1.11
N VAL A 73 -8.13 4.52 -1.51
CA VAL A 73 -6.95 4.68 -0.64
C VAL A 73 -7.18 5.84 0.32
N ASN A 74 -7.53 7.01 -0.22
CA ASN A 74 -7.87 8.20 0.57
C ASN A 74 -9.38 8.43 0.56
N LEU A 75 -9.82 9.36 1.42
CA LEU A 75 -11.20 9.77 1.47
C LEU A 75 -11.67 10.41 0.15
N PRO A 76 -12.92 10.16 -0.26
CA PRO A 76 -13.55 10.90 -1.33
C PRO A 76 -13.61 12.40 -1.01
N ASN A 77 -13.62 13.24 -2.04
CA ASN A 77 -13.83 14.66 -1.87
C ASN A 77 -15.30 14.98 -1.50
N GLU A 78 -15.57 16.23 -1.10
CA GLU A 78 -16.93 16.64 -0.67
C GLU A 78 -17.98 16.46 -1.77
N GLU A 79 -17.63 16.66 -3.04
CA GLU A 79 -18.56 16.50 -4.15
C GLU A 79 -18.96 15.03 -4.36
N GLU A 80 -18.01 14.13 -4.20
CA GLU A 80 -18.26 12.68 -4.25
C GLU A 80 -19.09 12.21 -3.05
N LEU A 81 -18.73 12.67 -1.84
CA LEU A 81 -19.46 12.36 -0.61
C LEU A 81 -20.92 12.80 -0.68
N ASN A 82 -21.18 13.99 -1.24
CA ASN A 82 -22.54 14.54 -1.33
C ASN A 82 -23.47 13.76 -2.28
N VAL A 83 -22.91 13.05 -3.27
CA VAL A 83 -23.70 12.24 -4.23
C VAL A 83 -23.71 10.74 -3.89
N MET A 84 -22.95 10.32 -2.88
CA MET A 84 -23.02 8.93 -2.39
C MET A 84 -24.42 8.61 -1.85
N LYS A 85 -24.85 7.38 -2.07
CA LYS A 85 -26.14 6.91 -1.57
C LYS A 85 -26.23 6.96 -0.05
N GLU A 86 -27.38 7.32 0.48
CA GLU A 86 -27.64 7.23 1.90
C GLU A 86 -27.45 5.78 2.39
N ASN A 87 -26.83 5.60 3.55
CA ASN A 87 -26.46 4.32 4.15
C ASN A 87 -25.50 3.45 3.32
N SER A 88 -24.83 4.02 2.33
CA SER A 88 -23.77 3.32 1.59
C SER A 88 -22.55 3.04 2.46
N TYR A 89 -21.61 2.27 1.88
CA TYR A 89 -20.38 1.85 2.54
C TYR A 89 -19.17 2.53 1.89
N LEU A 90 -18.17 2.83 2.71
CA LEU A 90 -16.90 3.37 2.28
C LEU A 90 -15.76 2.60 2.95
N ILE A 91 -14.86 2.03 2.16
CA ILE A 91 -13.63 1.40 2.64
C ILE A 91 -12.47 2.31 2.23
N VAL A 92 -11.62 2.71 3.19
CA VAL A 92 -10.44 3.55 2.98
C VAL A 92 -9.26 3.06 3.82
N SER A 93 -8.05 3.47 3.46
CA SER A 93 -6.86 3.10 4.22
C SER A 93 -6.86 3.67 5.63
N SER A 94 -7.23 4.95 5.78
CA SER A 94 -7.28 5.64 7.08
C SER A 94 -8.27 6.79 7.08
N VAL A 95 -8.70 7.20 8.28
CA VAL A 95 -9.61 8.33 8.51
C VAL A 95 -9.04 9.23 9.61
N ASN A 96 -8.99 10.52 9.39
CA ASN A 96 -8.76 11.49 10.44
C ASN A 96 -10.11 11.92 11.05
N SER A 97 -10.51 11.23 12.13
CA SER A 97 -11.83 11.40 12.77
C SER A 97 -12.15 12.83 13.24
N GLU A 98 -11.14 13.67 13.46
CA GLU A 98 -11.36 15.06 13.90
C GLU A 98 -11.72 15.99 12.74
N LYS A 99 -11.20 15.72 11.53
CA LYS A 99 -11.39 16.56 10.35
C LYS A 99 -12.53 16.09 9.43
N ASP A 100 -12.86 14.80 9.49
CA ASP A 100 -13.68 14.15 8.47
C ASP A 100 -15.11 13.86 8.98
N LYS A 101 -15.82 14.90 9.44
CA LYS A 101 -17.19 14.77 9.94
C LYS A 101 -18.28 14.73 8.86
N ASN A 102 -17.92 14.93 7.59
CA ASN A 102 -18.88 15.03 6.49
C ASN A 102 -19.61 13.72 6.15
N PHE A 103 -19.06 12.56 6.55
CA PHE A 103 -19.74 11.25 6.37
C PHE A 103 -21.06 11.15 7.12
N LEU A 104 -21.19 11.89 8.22
CA LEU A 104 -22.39 11.84 9.06
C LEU A 104 -23.63 12.38 8.35
N LYS A 105 -23.45 13.27 7.36
CA LYS A 105 -24.55 13.89 6.63
C LYS A 105 -25.39 12.87 5.86
N ASN A 106 -24.72 11.90 5.18
CA ASN A 106 -25.38 10.88 4.36
C ASN A 106 -25.45 9.52 5.06
N LYS A 107 -25.18 9.45 6.37
CA LYS A 107 -25.15 8.20 7.15
C LYS A 107 -24.25 7.12 6.51
N ILE A 108 -23.13 7.53 5.89
CA ILE A 108 -22.17 6.63 5.26
C ILE A 108 -21.48 5.81 6.33
N LYS A 109 -21.40 4.50 6.12
CA LYS A 109 -20.73 3.56 7.03
C LYS A 109 -19.27 3.41 6.56
N VAL A 110 -18.33 3.95 7.35
CA VAL A 110 -16.91 3.99 7.00
C VAL A 110 -16.14 2.87 7.69
N PHE A 111 -15.35 2.14 6.90
CA PHE A 111 -14.40 1.13 7.35
C PHE A 111 -12.98 1.65 7.06
N ALA A 112 -12.30 2.12 8.10
CA ALA A 112 -10.91 2.54 8.04
C ALA A 112 -10.01 1.34 8.34
N LEU A 113 -9.18 0.94 7.36
CA LEU A 113 -8.39 -0.29 7.46
C LEU A 113 -7.24 -0.19 8.46
N ASP A 114 -6.78 1.03 8.79
CA ASP A 114 -5.79 1.28 9.83
C ASP A 114 -6.32 1.01 11.26
N LEU A 115 -7.64 0.98 11.44
CA LEU A 115 -8.30 0.67 12.70
C LEU A 115 -8.62 -0.83 12.88
N LEU A 116 -8.28 -1.66 11.91
CA LEU A 116 -8.47 -3.11 12.03
C LEU A 116 -7.63 -3.68 13.19
N PRO A 117 -8.20 -4.57 14.01
CA PRO A 117 -7.45 -5.19 15.10
C PRO A 117 -6.33 -6.07 14.55
N ARG A 118 -5.16 -6.04 15.20
CA ARG A 118 -3.99 -6.85 14.82
C ARG A 118 -4.13 -8.28 15.33
N ILE A 119 -5.05 -9.02 14.75
CA ILE A 119 -5.31 -10.43 15.04
C ILE A 119 -5.07 -11.28 13.79
N THR A 120 -4.83 -12.58 13.97
CA THR A 120 -4.53 -13.51 12.87
C THR A 120 -5.55 -13.47 11.74
N ARG A 121 -6.84 -13.37 12.05
CA ARG A 121 -7.92 -13.28 11.07
C ARG A 121 -7.85 -12.03 10.19
N ALA A 122 -7.32 -10.93 10.70
CA ALA A 122 -7.26 -9.65 10.00
C ALA A 122 -5.95 -9.44 9.23
N GLN A 123 -4.97 -10.35 9.34
CA GLN A 123 -3.66 -10.19 8.68
C GLN A 123 -3.75 -9.99 7.17
N SER A 124 -4.68 -10.66 6.50
CA SER A 124 -4.89 -10.49 5.05
C SER A 124 -5.46 -9.12 4.65
N MET A 125 -6.00 -8.37 5.62
CA MET A 125 -6.56 -7.04 5.46
C MET A 125 -5.66 -5.95 6.06
N ASP A 126 -4.48 -6.31 6.61
CA ASP A 126 -3.55 -5.37 7.27
C ASP A 126 -2.79 -4.55 6.22
N VAL A 127 -3.39 -3.43 5.83
CA VAL A 127 -2.80 -2.47 4.89
C VAL A 127 -1.58 -1.77 5.47
N LEU A 128 -1.50 -1.59 6.79
CA LEU A 128 -0.35 -0.94 7.43
C LEU A 128 0.90 -1.80 7.27
N SER A 129 0.81 -3.10 7.53
CA SER A 129 1.94 -4.02 7.36
C SER A 129 2.34 -4.17 5.90
N SER A 130 1.38 -4.28 4.97
CA SER A 130 1.69 -4.40 3.54
C SER A 130 2.39 -3.14 3.00
N GLN A 131 1.95 -1.95 3.41
CA GLN A 131 2.59 -0.69 3.00
C GLN A 131 3.93 -0.46 3.72
N ALA A 132 4.06 -0.83 5.00
CA ALA A 132 5.34 -0.79 5.71
C ALA A 132 6.40 -1.68 5.06
N ASN A 133 6.01 -2.85 4.55
CA ASN A 133 6.89 -3.73 3.79
C ASN A 133 7.45 -3.02 2.54
N LEU A 134 6.58 -2.42 1.72
CA LEU A 134 6.99 -1.64 0.55
C LEU A 134 7.85 -0.43 0.93
N ALA A 135 7.53 0.25 2.03
CA ALA A 135 8.33 1.37 2.54
C ALA A 135 9.75 0.93 2.92
N GLY A 136 9.90 -0.22 3.59
CA GLY A 136 11.21 -0.78 3.91
C GLY A 136 12.05 -1.12 2.69
N TYR A 137 11.42 -1.70 1.66
CA TYR A 137 12.07 -1.93 0.36
C TYR A 137 12.52 -0.61 -0.27
N ARG A 138 11.61 0.36 -0.38
CA ARG A 138 11.90 1.65 -1.02
C ARG A 138 12.97 2.44 -0.28
N ALA A 139 12.98 2.43 1.04
CA ALA A 139 13.99 3.10 1.85
C ALA A 139 15.41 2.63 1.51
N VAL A 140 15.60 1.32 1.29
CA VAL A 140 16.91 0.79 0.87
C VAL A 140 17.27 1.29 -0.52
N ILE A 141 16.35 1.25 -1.48
CA ILE A 141 16.61 1.71 -2.85
C ILE A 141 17.00 3.19 -2.88
N GLU A 142 16.26 4.05 -2.17
CA GLU A 142 16.60 5.48 -2.06
C GLU A 142 17.96 5.69 -1.39
N SER A 143 18.24 4.98 -0.29
CA SER A 143 19.52 5.07 0.39
C SER A 143 20.70 4.65 -0.50
N ILE A 144 20.50 3.66 -1.37
CA ILE A 144 21.51 3.21 -2.32
C ILE A 144 21.74 4.26 -3.42
N TYR A 145 20.65 4.86 -3.90
CA TYR A 145 20.75 5.94 -4.89
C TYR A 145 21.58 7.11 -4.38
N GLU A 146 21.33 7.54 -3.12
CA GLU A 146 22.07 8.62 -2.47
C GLU A 146 23.52 8.23 -2.08
N TYR A 147 23.79 6.93 -1.91
CA TYR A 147 25.12 6.46 -1.46
C TYR A 147 26.20 6.60 -2.53
N GLU A 148 25.85 6.59 -3.82
CA GLU A 148 26.74 6.79 -4.98
C GLU A 148 27.96 5.84 -5.04
N LYS A 149 27.94 4.70 -4.33
CA LYS A 149 29.01 3.71 -4.30
C LYS A 149 28.46 2.30 -4.52
N ALA A 150 29.35 1.34 -4.78
CA ALA A 150 28.98 -0.06 -4.91
C ALA A 150 28.41 -0.61 -3.59
N ILE A 151 27.35 -1.40 -3.68
CA ILE A 151 26.76 -2.07 -2.53
C ILE A 151 27.37 -3.44 -2.28
N PRO A 152 27.44 -4.36 -3.28
CA PRO A 152 28.08 -5.64 -3.07
C PRO A 152 29.61 -5.50 -3.06
N MET A 153 30.28 -6.48 -2.47
CA MET A 153 31.70 -6.66 -2.69
C MET A 153 31.96 -6.99 -4.17
N MET A 154 32.91 -6.30 -4.77
CA MET A 154 33.33 -6.58 -6.16
C MET A 154 34.84 -6.82 -6.21
N MET A 155 35.24 -7.81 -6.97
CA MET A 155 36.64 -8.12 -7.24
C MET A 155 36.95 -7.91 -8.72
N THR A 156 38.04 -7.19 -8.98
CA THR A 156 38.57 -6.95 -10.32
C THR A 156 40.06 -7.24 -10.33
N ALA A 157 40.65 -7.32 -11.51
CA ALA A 157 42.13 -7.42 -11.64
C ALA A 157 42.87 -6.25 -10.95
N ALA A 158 42.22 -5.08 -10.81
CA ALA A 158 42.78 -3.90 -10.16
C ALA A 158 42.61 -3.88 -8.63
N GLY A 159 41.89 -4.84 -8.07
CA GLY A 159 41.67 -4.93 -6.61
C GLY A 159 40.23 -5.22 -6.21
N THR A 160 39.99 -5.14 -4.90
CA THR A 160 38.71 -5.47 -4.28
C THR A 160 38.01 -4.21 -3.76
N VAL A 161 36.74 -4.03 -4.14
CA VAL A 161 35.84 -3.04 -3.54
C VAL A 161 35.08 -3.74 -2.41
N PRO A 162 35.18 -3.28 -1.14
CA PRO A 162 34.48 -3.91 -0.03
C PRO A 162 32.96 -3.66 -0.13
N ALA A 163 32.16 -4.58 0.42
CA ALA A 163 30.73 -4.40 0.52
C ALA A 163 30.34 -3.20 1.43
N ALA A 164 29.29 -2.51 1.04
CA ALA A 164 28.72 -1.43 1.85
C ALA A 164 28.22 -1.95 3.21
N LYS A 165 28.40 -1.16 4.26
CA LYS A 165 27.87 -1.42 5.59
C LYS A 165 26.58 -0.63 5.80
N VAL A 166 25.49 -1.32 6.12
CA VAL A 166 24.17 -0.73 6.32
C VAL A 166 23.73 -0.95 7.76
N LEU A 167 23.31 0.12 8.42
CA LEU A 167 22.67 0.07 9.74
C LEU A 167 21.18 0.33 9.60
N ILE A 168 20.37 -0.56 10.16
CA ILE A 168 18.91 -0.43 10.21
C ILE A 168 18.49 -0.18 11.66
N VAL A 169 17.82 0.93 11.90
CA VAL A 169 17.28 1.30 13.21
C VAL A 169 15.77 1.03 13.22
N GLY A 170 15.37 0.05 14.04
CA GLY A 170 14.01 -0.46 14.11
C GLY A 170 13.81 -1.73 13.26
N ALA A 171 13.48 -2.84 13.91
CA ALA A 171 13.22 -4.15 13.29
C ALA A 171 11.73 -4.51 13.29
N GLY A 172 10.87 -3.55 12.97
CA GLY A 172 9.47 -3.79 12.62
C GLY A 172 9.33 -4.30 11.18
N VAL A 173 8.11 -4.36 10.63
CA VAL A 173 7.84 -4.87 9.27
C VAL A 173 8.72 -4.16 8.22
N ALA A 174 8.81 -2.82 8.27
CA ALA A 174 9.64 -2.04 7.35
C ALA A 174 11.13 -2.37 7.54
N GLY A 175 11.61 -2.41 8.79
CA GLY A 175 13.02 -2.70 9.09
C GLY A 175 13.44 -4.10 8.68
N LEU A 176 12.63 -5.12 8.94
CA LEU A 176 12.90 -6.49 8.52
C LEU A 176 12.95 -6.61 6.98
N GLN A 177 12.05 -5.93 6.27
CA GLN A 177 12.10 -5.89 4.81
C GLN A 177 13.33 -5.13 4.31
N ALA A 178 13.72 -4.04 4.97
CA ALA A 178 14.94 -3.30 4.64
C ALA A 178 16.19 -4.18 4.82
N ILE A 179 16.28 -4.94 5.92
CA ILE A 179 17.35 -5.92 6.16
C ILE A 179 17.41 -6.92 5.00
N ALA A 180 16.28 -7.55 4.67
CA ALA A 180 16.21 -8.53 3.60
C ALA A 180 16.62 -7.95 2.25
N THR A 181 16.19 -6.72 1.94
CA THR A 181 16.51 -6.03 0.69
C THR A 181 18.00 -5.70 0.61
N ALA A 182 18.56 -5.06 1.64
CA ALA A 182 19.98 -4.68 1.67
C ALA A 182 20.91 -5.92 1.60
N LYS A 183 20.53 -7.01 2.28
CA LYS A 183 21.27 -8.29 2.20
C LYS A 183 21.25 -8.87 0.80
N ARG A 184 20.10 -8.90 0.12
CA ARG A 184 20.00 -9.39 -1.27
C ARG A 184 20.85 -8.58 -2.24
N LEU A 185 21.05 -7.29 -1.96
CA LEU A 185 21.91 -6.41 -2.74
C LEU A 185 23.40 -6.55 -2.38
N GLY A 186 23.74 -7.42 -1.44
CA GLY A 186 25.12 -7.76 -1.08
C GLY A 186 25.74 -6.87 -0.01
N ALA A 187 24.95 -6.08 0.71
CA ALA A 187 25.42 -5.27 1.85
C ALA A 187 25.74 -6.12 3.09
N ILE A 188 26.65 -5.62 3.92
CA ILE A 188 26.86 -6.10 5.30
C ILE A 188 25.87 -5.34 6.19
N VAL A 189 24.85 -6.05 6.72
CA VAL A 189 23.76 -5.42 7.45
C VAL A 189 23.87 -5.65 8.94
N SER A 190 23.77 -4.55 9.71
CA SER A 190 23.55 -4.55 11.16
C SER A 190 22.21 -3.89 11.44
N ALA A 191 21.51 -4.36 12.47
CA ALA A 191 20.24 -3.78 12.88
C ALA A 191 20.11 -3.68 14.40
N THR A 192 19.31 -2.75 14.87
CA THR A 192 18.97 -2.59 16.28
C THR A 192 17.47 -2.33 16.44
N ASP A 193 16.94 -2.73 17.61
CA ASP A 193 15.55 -2.45 18.02
C ASP A 193 15.51 -2.35 19.54
N VAL A 194 14.62 -1.53 20.06
CA VAL A 194 14.40 -1.42 21.53
C VAL A 194 13.80 -2.69 22.13
N ARG A 195 13.19 -3.53 21.31
CA ARG A 195 12.59 -4.80 21.70
C ARG A 195 13.61 -5.94 21.52
N THR A 196 14.02 -6.57 22.60
CA THR A 196 14.93 -7.73 22.56
C THR A 196 14.37 -8.90 21.75
N THR A 197 13.04 -9.04 21.68
CA THR A 197 12.36 -10.06 20.88
C THR A 197 12.59 -9.94 19.37
N ALA A 198 13.00 -8.76 18.89
CA ALA A 198 13.33 -8.54 17.49
C ALA A 198 14.66 -9.22 17.07
N LYS A 199 15.51 -9.59 18.04
CA LYS A 199 16.84 -10.21 17.79
C LYS A 199 16.73 -11.44 16.89
N GLU A 200 15.91 -12.40 17.27
CA GLU A 200 15.75 -13.64 16.50
C GLU A 200 15.28 -13.39 15.06
N GLN A 201 14.38 -12.42 14.88
CA GLN A 201 13.89 -12.05 13.55
C GLN A 201 15.00 -11.43 12.69
N VAL A 202 15.84 -10.56 13.27
CA VAL A 202 16.99 -9.96 12.57
C VAL A 202 18.02 -11.02 12.20
N GLU A 203 18.37 -11.89 13.13
CA GLU A 203 19.35 -12.97 12.92
C GLU A 203 18.87 -13.99 11.89
N SER A 204 17.57 -14.27 11.83
CA SER A 204 16.98 -15.16 10.81
C SER A 204 17.13 -14.62 9.38
N LEU A 205 17.25 -13.29 9.22
CA LEU A 205 17.54 -12.62 7.96
C LEU A 205 19.04 -12.44 7.71
N VAL A 206 19.89 -13.12 8.49
CA VAL A 206 21.37 -13.05 8.39
C VAL A 206 21.89 -11.63 8.64
N GLY A 207 21.16 -10.81 9.37
CA GLY A 207 21.58 -9.51 9.90
C GLY A 207 22.32 -9.67 11.23
N LYS A 208 23.23 -8.74 11.56
CA LYS A 208 23.85 -8.66 12.89
C LYS A 208 22.98 -7.80 13.79
N PHE A 209 22.46 -8.36 14.88
CA PHE A 209 21.73 -7.56 15.86
C PHE A 209 22.70 -6.84 16.79
N LEU A 210 22.50 -5.54 16.96
CA LEU A 210 23.24 -4.70 17.91
C LEU A 210 22.32 -4.40 19.09
N MET A 211 22.74 -4.81 20.28
CA MET A 211 22.02 -4.44 21.51
C MET A 211 22.32 -2.98 21.84
N VAL A 212 21.28 -2.22 22.16
CA VAL A 212 21.34 -0.83 22.68
C VAL A 212 21.07 -0.86 24.16
#